data_ef0d56e4b08e62a5008354bd7ac2cc66
#
_entry.id   ef0d56e4b08e62a5008354bd7ac2cc66
#
_cell.length_a   1.000
_cell.length_b   1.000
_cell.length_c   1.000
_cell.angle_alpha   90.00
_cell.angle_beta   90.00
_cell.angle_gamma   90.00
#
_symmetry.space_group_name_H-M   'P 1'
#
loop_
_entity.id
_entity.type
_entity.pdbx_description
1 polymer ?
#
loop_
_entity_poly.entity_id
_entity_poly.type
_entity_poly.pdbx_seq_one_letter_code
_entity_poly.pdbx_strand_id
1 'polypeptide(L)' 'MRILFLVAFISLSSTSAFAVSCTQQGGECRSWAAGQGAQAAMFTSKCNAEVKTCINRCKGGNKVFIGVSQGLQYPISECK' A
#
# COMPACT_ATOMS: atom_id res chain seq x y z
N MET A 1 25.07 -38.18 1.29
CA MET A 1 24.72 -37.72 1.14
C MET A 1 24.39 -36.73 0.92
N ARG A 2 24.16 -36.42 0.84
CA ARG A 2 23.82 -35.58 0.59
C ARG A 2 23.28 -34.58 0.52
N ILE A 3 23.19 -34.06 0.51
CA ILE A 3 22.76 -33.20 0.49
C ILE A 3 22.32 -32.31 0.22
N LEU A 4 22.12 -31.95 0.17
CA LEU A 4 21.74 -31.04 -0.03
C LEU A 4 21.14 -30.26 -0.31
N PHE A 5 20.85 -29.93 -0.40
CA PHE A 5 20.25 -29.23 -0.68
C PHE A 5 19.84 -28.23 -0.62
N LEU A 6 19.79 -27.92 -0.40
CA LEU A 6 19.44 -27.07 -0.23
C LEU A 6 19.12 -26.13 -0.53
N VAL A 7 19.05 -25.75 -0.62
CA VAL A 7 18.79 -24.91 -0.85
C VAL A 7 18.34 -24.05 -1.09
N ALA A 8 18.07 -23.71 -1.18
CA ALA A 8 17.70 -22.89 -1.44
C ALA A 8 17.12 -22.16 -1.53
N PHE A 9 16.92 -21.90 -1.42
CA PHE A 9 16.23 -21.19 -1.57
C PHE A 9 16.00 -20.12 -1.57
N ILE A 10 16.06 -19.81 -1.35
CA ILE A 10 15.88 -18.93 -1.26
C ILE A 10 15.58 -17.99 -1.67
N SER A 11 15.48 -17.65 -1.89
CA SER A 11 15.25 -16.78 -2.30
C SER A 11 14.65 -15.98 -2.29
N LEU A 12 14.33 -15.87 -2.16
CA LEU A 12 13.72 -15.12 -2.25
C LEU A 12 13.50 -14.10 -2.26
N SER A 13 13.50 -13.79 -2.10
CA SER A 13 13.28 -12.95 -2.07
C SER A 13 13.02 -12.01 -2.26
N SER A 14 13.03 -11.65 -2.38
CA SER A 14 12.86 -10.76 -2.58
C SER A 14 12.15 -9.99 -2.85
N THR A 15 11.79 -10.09 -3.01
CA THR A 15 11.03 -9.44 -3.19
C THR A 15 10.69 -8.35 -3.01
N SER A 16 10.91 -8.12 -2.54
CA SER A 16 10.54 -7.02 -2.08
C SER A 16 10.67 -5.88 -2.79
N ALA A 17 11.06 -5.91 -3.69
CA ALA A 17 11.27 -4.77 -4.47
C ALA A 17 10.01 -4.25 -5.07
N PHE A 18 8.94 -4.38 -4.42
CA PHE A 18 7.71 -3.86 -4.96
C PHE A 18 7.72 -2.36 -4.95
N ALA A 19 7.46 -1.77 -6.10
CA ALA A 19 7.17 -0.36 -6.18
C ALA A 19 5.76 -0.15 -5.65
N VAL A 20 5.63 0.48 -4.51
CA VAL A 20 4.34 0.77 -3.90
C VAL A 20 3.93 2.17 -4.31
N SER A 21 2.71 2.32 -4.83
CA SER A 21 2.21 3.61 -5.28
C SER A 21 1.00 4.06 -4.47
N CYS A 22 0.65 5.33 -4.60
CA CYS A 22 -0.56 5.86 -3.97
C CYS A 22 -1.79 5.11 -4.45
N THR A 23 -1.87 4.81 -5.74
CA THR A 23 -2.99 4.08 -6.31
C THR A 23 -3.10 2.67 -5.73
N GLN A 24 -1.96 2.04 -5.53
CA GLN A 24 -1.92 0.70 -4.96
C GLN A 24 -2.41 0.69 -3.51
N GLN A 25 -1.93 1.64 -2.71
CA GLN A 25 -2.40 1.79 -1.34
C GLN A 25 -3.88 2.15 -1.31
N GLY A 26 -4.34 2.94 -2.28
CA GLY A 26 -5.75 3.26 -2.39
C GLY A 26 -6.61 2.03 -2.62
N GLY A 27 -6.11 1.07 -3.41
CA GLY A 27 -6.79 -0.19 -3.62
C GLY A 27 -6.96 -0.97 -2.34
N GLU A 28 -5.91 -1.05 -1.53
CA GLU A 28 -5.98 -1.71 -0.23
C GLU A 28 -6.91 -0.98 0.73
N CYS A 29 -6.86 0.34 0.69
CA CYS A 29 -7.76 1.16 1.48
C CYS A 29 -9.23 0.85 1.14
N ARG A 30 -9.55 0.76 -0.14
CA ARG A 30 -10.92 0.46 -0.59
C ARG A 30 -11.34 -0.95 -0.20
N SER A 31 -10.43 -1.92 -0.25
CA SER A 31 -10.74 -3.28 0.19
C SER A 31 -11.10 -3.30 1.66
N TRP A 32 -10.34 -2.57 2.47
CA TRP A 32 -10.68 -2.44 3.89
C TRP A 32 -12.02 -1.73 4.06
N ALA A 33 -12.25 -0.66 3.32
CA ALA A 33 -13.48 0.13 3.43
C ALA A 33 -14.72 -0.71 3.12
N ALA A 34 -14.60 -1.63 2.17
CA ALA A 34 -15.71 -2.48 1.76
C ALA A 34 -16.23 -3.34 2.92
N GLY A 35 -15.39 -3.59 3.93
CA GLY A 35 -15.80 -4.37 5.09
C GLY A 35 -16.42 -3.55 6.20
N GLN A 36 -16.65 -2.26 6.00
CA GLN A 36 -17.11 -1.37 7.07
C GLN A 36 -18.62 -1.21 7.14
N GLY A 37 -19.37 -2.08 6.52
CA GLY A 37 -20.83 -2.10 6.63
C GLY A 37 -21.44 -0.80 6.13
N ALA A 38 -22.26 -0.17 6.97
CA ALA A 38 -22.99 1.03 6.59
C ALA A 38 -22.05 2.22 6.28
N GLN A 39 -20.81 2.17 6.71
CA GLN A 39 -19.85 3.26 6.49
C GLN A 39 -18.95 3.00 5.29
N ALA A 40 -19.17 1.92 4.57
CA ALA A 40 -18.28 1.53 3.47
C ALA A 40 -18.18 2.64 2.41
N ALA A 41 -19.30 3.22 2.02
CA ALA A 41 -19.31 4.25 0.98
C ALA A 41 -18.52 5.48 1.41
N MET A 42 -18.66 5.89 2.67
CA MET A 42 -17.96 7.04 3.20
C MET A 42 -16.44 6.79 3.20
N PHE A 43 -16.02 5.64 3.68
CA PHE A 43 -14.60 5.33 3.73
C PHE A 43 -14.01 5.13 2.34
N THR A 44 -14.77 4.53 1.41
CA THR A 44 -14.32 4.41 0.02
C THR A 44 -14.04 5.78 -0.59
N SER A 45 -14.94 6.74 -0.33
CA SER A 45 -14.76 8.10 -0.80
C SER A 45 -13.49 8.73 -0.23
N LYS A 46 -13.24 8.51 1.06
CA LYS A 46 -12.02 9.02 1.71
C LYS A 46 -10.78 8.36 1.14
N CYS A 47 -10.84 7.06 0.86
CA CYS A 47 -9.72 6.35 0.24
C CYS A 47 -9.37 6.97 -1.11
N ASN A 48 -10.40 7.26 -1.93
CA ASN A 48 -10.19 7.85 -3.25
C ASN A 48 -9.60 9.25 -3.15
N ALA A 49 -10.08 10.05 -2.19
CA ALA A 49 -9.55 11.38 -1.97
C ALA A 49 -8.09 11.32 -1.53
N GLU A 50 -7.76 10.35 -0.67
CA GLU A 50 -6.39 10.22 -0.20
C GLU A 50 -5.43 9.84 -1.32
N VAL A 51 -5.89 9.04 -2.30
CA VAL A 51 -5.03 8.71 -3.44
C VAL A 51 -4.52 9.99 -4.11
N LYS A 52 -5.41 10.94 -4.37
CA LYS A 52 -5.04 12.19 -5.03
C LYS A 52 -4.11 13.02 -4.14
N THR A 53 -4.44 13.12 -2.86
CA THR A 53 -3.63 13.87 -1.92
C THR A 53 -2.25 13.22 -1.76
N CYS A 54 -2.21 11.91 -1.73
CA CYS A 54 -0.97 11.14 -1.63
C CYS A 54 -0.06 11.45 -2.83
N ILE A 55 -0.62 11.45 -4.04
CA ILE A 55 0.17 11.72 -5.24
C ILE A 55 0.79 13.13 -5.16
N ASN A 56 0.00 14.12 -4.77
CA ASN A 56 0.50 15.49 -4.65
C ASN A 56 1.56 15.60 -3.55
N ARG A 57 1.30 14.96 -2.41
CA ARG A 57 2.25 14.98 -1.29
C ARG A 57 3.56 14.30 -1.68
N CYS A 58 3.44 13.19 -2.39
CA CYS A 58 4.61 12.43 -2.85
C CYS A 58 5.45 13.26 -3.81
N LYS A 59 4.81 13.97 -4.73
CA LYS A 59 5.52 14.84 -5.68
C LYS A 59 6.23 15.98 -4.97
N GLY A 60 5.73 16.38 -3.81
CA GLY A 60 6.38 17.39 -2.98
C GLY A 60 7.49 16.84 -2.11
N GLY A 61 7.77 15.55 -2.17
CA GLY A 61 8.88 14.94 -1.45
C GLY A 61 8.49 14.11 -0.25
N ASN A 62 7.23 14.11 0.17
CA ASN A 62 6.78 13.33 1.31
C ASN A 62 6.06 12.09 0.82
N LYS A 63 6.78 10.97 0.76
CA LYS A 63 6.32 9.76 0.09
C LYS A 63 5.58 8.85 1.05
N VAL A 64 4.41 9.27 1.47
CA VAL A 64 3.56 8.46 2.33
C VAL A 64 2.11 8.52 1.88
N PHE A 65 1.39 7.42 2.10
CA PHE A 65 -0.05 7.34 2.01
C PHE A 65 -0.60 7.32 3.43
N ILE A 66 -1.57 8.16 3.73
CA ILE A 66 -2.09 8.26 5.09
C ILE A 66 -3.41 7.51 5.17
N GLY A 67 -3.47 6.50 6.02
CA GLY A 67 -4.67 5.68 6.19
C GLY A 67 -5.84 6.50 6.71
N VAL A 68 -7.03 6.22 6.19
CA VAL A 68 -8.21 7.05 6.48
C VAL A 68 -8.88 6.73 7.81
N SER A 69 -8.56 5.60 8.44
CA SER A 69 -9.19 5.24 9.71
C SER A 69 -8.41 5.74 10.91
N GLN A 70 -7.10 5.59 10.91
CA GLN A 70 -6.28 5.89 12.07
C GLN A 70 -5.13 6.84 11.76
N GLY A 71 -5.01 7.27 10.54
CA GLY A 71 -3.93 8.18 10.16
C GLY A 71 -2.56 7.53 10.10
N LEU A 72 -2.51 6.20 10.00
CA LEU A 72 -1.24 5.50 9.86
C LEU A 72 -0.56 5.88 8.55
N GLN A 73 0.75 6.04 8.60
CA GLN A 73 1.51 6.43 7.42
C GLN A 73 2.13 5.19 6.80
N TYR A 74 1.86 5.00 5.51
CA TYR A 74 2.39 3.87 4.75
C TYR A 74 3.38 4.41 3.73
N PRO A 75 4.65 3.98 3.79
CA PRO A 75 5.65 4.48 2.83
C PRO A 75 5.33 4.02 1.42
N ILE A 76 5.55 4.90 0.47
CA ILE A 76 5.38 4.59 -0.94
C ILE A 76 6.65 4.96 -1.68
N SER A 77 6.80 4.42 -2.89
CA SER A 77 7.98 4.66 -3.69
C SER A 77 7.66 5.34 -5.02
N GLU A 78 6.40 5.34 -5.44
CA GLU A 78 6.00 5.93 -6.71
C GLU A 78 4.84 6.89 -6.52
N CYS A 79 4.98 8.06 -7.13
CA CYS A 79 3.97 9.13 -7.01
C CYS A 79 2.89 9.00 -8.09
N LYS A 80 2.21 7.87 -8.05
CA LYS A 80 1.12 7.65 -9.00
C LYS A 80 0.04 6.79 -8.40
#